data_4962d37140eca79441b52e4127a012a8
#
_entry.id   4962d37140eca79441b52e4127a012a8
#
_cell.length_a   1.000
_cell.length_b   1.000
_cell.length_c   1.000
_cell.angle_alpha   90.00
_cell.angle_beta   90.00
_cell.angle_gamma   90.00
#
_symmetry.space_group_name_H-M   'P 1'
#
loop_
_entity.id
_entity.type
_entity.pdbx_description
1 polymer ?
#
loop_
_entity_poly.entity_id
_entity_poly.type
_entity_poly.pdbx_seq_one_letter_code
_entity_poly.pdbx_strand_id
1 'polypeptide(L)'
;DLDKVLEWRGIKSEPEFFDTQNLEDKITEAYQINHPSMNESYTRTVETKHASDQSIKGSVVCKEYPVDNLRHYPILSKDNVNTQTNKNYKKQIVENLDLPVYFCGRLANYQYINQDEAILQGFNTAKEILKDSKS
;
A
#
# COMPACT_ATOMS: atom_id res chain seq x y z
N ASP A 1 4.93 -12.41 -16.94
CA ASP A 1 4.97 -11.03 -16.44
C ASP A 1 3.64 -10.72 -15.76
N LEU A 2 3.59 -10.93 -14.43
CA LEU A 2 2.41 -10.70 -13.56
C LEU A 2 1.83 -9.29 -13.72
N ASP A 3 2.66 -8.34 -14.04
CA ASP A 3 2.31 -6.94 -14.18
C ASP A 3 1.39 -6.63 -15.36
N LYS A 4 1.32 -7.54 -16.33
CA LYS A 4 0.44 -7.41 -17.50
C LYS A 4 -0.91 -8.09 -17.33
N VAL A 5 -1.06 -8.90 -16.27
CA VAL A 5 -2.20 -9.78 -16.08
C VAL A 5 -3.02 -9.41 -14.84
N LEU A 6 -2.39 -8.76 -13.87
CA LEU A 6 -3.04 -8.32 -12.64
C LEU A 6 -3.31 -6.81 -12.65
N GLU A 7 -4.46 -6.44 -12.14
CA GLU A 7 -4.88 -5.05 -12.04
C GLU A 7 -4.40 -4.42 -10.73
N TRP A 8 -3.83 -3.24 -10.83
CA TRP A 8 -3.29 -2.46 -9.73
C TRP A 8 -3.86 -1.05 -9.73
N ARG A 9 -3.94 -0.45 -8.55
CA ARG A 9 -4.23 0.96 -8.38
C ARG A 9 -3.02 1.67 -7.77
N GLY A 10 -2.67 2.80 -8.34
CA GLY A 10 -1.65 3.68 -7.84
C GLY A 10 -2.21 4.89 -7.10
N ILE A 11 -1.34 5.58 -6.39
CA ILE A 11 -1.60 6.85 -5.74
C ILE A 11 -0.50 7.82 -6.16
N LYS A 12 -0.88 8.97 -6.69
CA LYS A 12 0.01 10.11 -6.89
C LYS A 12 -0.23 11.10 -5.77
N SER A 13 0.82 11.48 -5.05
CA SER A 13 0.75 12.51 -4.02
C SER A 13 1.26 13.83 -4.58
N GLU A 14 0.51 14.90 -4.39
CA GLU A 14 0.86 16.26 -4.76
C GLU A 14 0.93 17.13 -3.49
N PRO A 15 2.14 17.58 -3.10
CA PRO A 15 2.32 18.43 -1.94
C PRO A 15 1.96 19.88 -2.26
N GLU A 16 1.26 20.53 -1.32
CA GLU A 16 0.99 21.96 -1.30
C GLU A 16 1.55 22.54 -0.02
N PHE A 17 2.32 23.65 -0.14
CA PHE A 17 2.99 24.29 0.97
C PHE A 17 2.17 25.48 1.48
N PHE A 18 2.01 25.57 2.78
CA PHE A 18 1.29 26.65 3.45
C PHE A 18 2.17 27.30 4.50
N ASP A 19 2.21 28.63 4.51
CA ASP A 19 2.80 29.39 5.60
C ASP A 19 1.85 29.43 6.79
N THR A 20 2.42 29.32 8.00
CA THR A 20 1.66 29.42 9.26
C THR A 20 2.20 30.56 10.11
N GLN A 21 1.36 31.16 10.96
CA GLN A 21 1.77 32.26 11.86
C GLN A 21 2.60 31.72 13.02
N ASN A 22 2.18 30.61 13.61
CA ASN A 22 2.83 29.95 14.74
C ASN A 22 3.47 28.64 14.31
N LEU A 23 4.43 28.15 15.11
CA LEU A 23 5.16 26.91 14.85
C LEU A 23 4.24 25.67 14.90
N GLU A 24 3.21 25.71 15.74
CA GLU A 24 2.29 24.58 15.99
C GLU A 24 1.03 24.61 15.11
N ASP A 25 0.81 25.69 14.34
CA ASP A 25 -0.38 25.80 13.49
C ASP A 25 -0.43 24.70 12.45
N LYS A 26 -1.61 24.13 12.24
CA LYS A 26 -1.95 23.13 11.25
C LYS A 26 -2.98 23.69 10.27
N ILE A 27 -2.99 23.18 9.06
CA ILE A 27 -3.88 23.63 7.97
C ILE A 27 -5.16 22.82 7.96
N THR A 28 -5.05 21.51 8.23
CA THR A 28 -6.19 20.61 8.27
C THR A 28 -6.59 20.28 9.72
N GLU A 29 -7.81 19.84 9.91
CA GLU A 29 -8.33 19.46 11.22
C GLU A 29 -7.85 18.07 11.70
N ALA A 30 -7.30 17.26 10.80
CA ALA A 30 -6.82 15.91 11.10
C ALA A 30 -5.62 15.52 10.24
N TYR A 31 -4.85 14.54 10.72
CA TYR A 31 -3.72 13.95 9.98
C TYR A 31 -4.08 13.50 8.58
N GLN A 32 -5.26 12.86 8.45
CA GLN A 32 -5.79 12.37 7.19
C GLN A 32 -7.28 12.66 7.09
N ILE A 33 -7.70 13.20 5.96
CA ILE A 33 -9.10 13.44 5.64
C ILE A 33 -9.42 12.74 4.32
N ASN A 34 -10.45 11.89 4.30
CA ASN A 34 -10.95 11.25 3.09
C ASN A 34 -12.02 12.11 2.42
N HIS A 35 -11.95 12.20 1.11
CA HIS A 35 -12.87 12.98 0.26
C HIS A 35 -13.67 12.04 -0.64
N PRO A 36 -14.84 11.55 -0.20
CA PRO A 36 -15.65 10.59 -0.96
C PRO A 36 -16.49 11.25 -2.07
N SER A 37 -16.49 12.59 -2.16
CA SER A 37 -17.28 13.32 -3.14
C SER A 37 -16.75 13.08 -4.56
N MET A 38 -17.65 12.82 -5.49
CA MET A 38 -17.32 12.72 -6.93
C MET A 38 -16.95 14.08 -7.57
N ASN A 39 -17.15 15.18 -6.86
CA ASN A 39 -16.77 16.52 -7.31
C ASN A 39 -15.29 16.83 -7.06
N GLU A 40 -14.61 16.02 -6.23
CA GLU A 40 -13.19 16.15 -5.95
C GLU A 40 -12.40 15.19 -6.84
N SER A 41 -11.29 15.67 -7.39
CA SER A 41 -10.38 14.83 -8.19
C SER A 41 -9.40 14.01 -7.37
N TYR A 42 -9.23 14.35 -6.08
CA TYR A 42 -8.40 13.62 -5.12
C TYR A 42 -9.29 12.89 -4.09
N THR A 43 -8.77 11.79 -3.57
CA THR A 43 -9.52 10.93 -2.64
C THR A 43 -9.16 11.17 -1.19
N ARG A 44 -8.01 11.80 -0.94
CA ARG A 44 -7.49 11.99 0.41
C ARG A 44 -6.57 13.20 0.48
N THR A 45 -6.58 13.89 1.63
CA THR A 45 -5.54 14.82 2.05
C THR A 45 -4.81 14.29 3.26
N VAL A 46 -3.50 14.53 3.33
CA VAL A 46 -2.64 14.13 4.45
C VAL A 46 -1.76 15.30 4.84
N GLU A 47 -1.80 15.70 6.11
CA GLU A 47 -0.89 16.68 6.71
C GLU A 47 -0.01 16.01 7.75
N THR A 48 1.25 15.74 7.40
CA THR A 48 2.19 15.00 8.26
C THR A 48 2.56 15.71 9.54
N LYS A 49 2.38 17.02 9.62
CA LYS A 49 2.63 17.84 10.82
C LYS A 49 1.79 17.38 12.03
N HIS A 50 0.64 16.74 11.81
CA HIS A 50 -0.17 16.15 12.89
C HIS A 50 0.50 14.97 13.59
N ALA A 51 1.38 14.24 12.90
CA ALA A 51 2.02 13.03 13.40
C ALA A 51 3.52 13.22 13.69
N SER A 52 4.08 14.37 13.33
CA SER A 52 5.47 14.72 13.60
C SER A 52 5.53 15.73 14.73
N ASP A 53 6.42 15.55 15.70
CA ASP A 53 6.68 16.55 16.77
C ASP A 53 7.53 17.72 16.24
N GLN A 54 7.29 18.14 14.99
CA GLN A 54 8.03 19.25 14.39
C GLN A 54 7.43 20.60 14.76
N SER A 55 8.23 21.42 15.40
CA SER A 55 7.91 22.80 15.76
C SER A 55 8.52 23.75 14.71
N ILE A 56 7.87 23.86 13.56
CA ILE A 56 8.33 24.66 12.41
C ILE A 56 7.21 25.56 11.86
N LYS A 57 7.59 26.73 11.35
CA LYS A 57 6.66 27.55 10.57
C LYS A 57 6.34 26.87 9.25
N GLY A 58 5.07 26.96 8.86
CA GLY A 58 4.57 26.32 7.65
C GLY A 58 4.12 24.87 7.86
N SER A 59 3.39 24.39 6.91
CA SER A 59 2.92 23.01 6.83
C SER A 59 2.82 22.56 5.38
N VAL A 60 2.80 21.24 5.18
CA VAL A 60 2.59 20.60 3.88
C VAL A 60 1.34 19.73 3.95
N VAL A 61 0.41 19.99 3.06
CA VAL A 61 -0.75 19.14 2.83
C VAL A 61 -0.57 18.42 1.50
N CYS A 62 -0.55 17.09 1.53
CA CYS A 62 -0.50 16.26 0.34
C CYS A 62 -1.91 15.88 -0.12
N LYS A 63 -2.25 16.17 -1.36
CA LYS A 63 -3.44 15.63 -2.02
C LYS A 63 -3.10 14.33 -2.72
N GLU A 64 -3.89 13.29 -2.50
CA GLU A 64 -3.67 11.97 -3.08
C GLU A 64 -4.71 11.67 -4.17
N TYR A 65 -4.21 11.43 -5.38
CA TYR A 65 -4.98 11.15 -6.58
C TYR A 65 -4.88 9.66 -6.95
N PRO A 66 -5.99 8.98 -7.25
CA PRO A 66 -5.93 7.64 -7.80
C PRO A 66 -5.38 7.69 -9.23
N VAL A 67 -4.45 6.79 -9.54
CA VAL A 67 -3.84 6.66 -10.87
C VAL A 67 -3.69 5.21 -11.27
N ASP A 68 -3.74 4.93 -12.56
CA ASP A 68 -3.70 3.56 -13.08
C ASP A 68 -2.28 3.10 -13.49
N ASN A 69 -1.31 4.01 -13.55
CA ASN A 69 0.05 3.74 -13.99
C ASN A 69 1.03 3.40 -12.85
N LEU A 70 0.57 3.38 -11.61
CA LEU A 70 1.36 3.05 -10.43
C LEU A 70 0.73 1.86 -9.69
N ARG A 71 1.54 1.16 -8.86
CA ARG A 71 1.14 -0.09 -8.20
C ARG A 71 1.32 0.02 -6.69
N HIS A 72 0.33 0.59 -6.02
CA HIS A 72 0.34 0.71 -4.56
C HIS A 72 -0.50 -0.37 -3.87
N TYR A 73 -1.56 -0.83 -4.52
CA TYR A 73 -2.40 -1.89 -3.99
C TYR A 73 -3.13 -2.67 -5.10
N PRO A 74 -3.45 -3.95 -4.83
CA PRO A 74 -4.18 -4.79 -5.77
C PRO A 74 -5.64 -4.37 -5.88
N ILE A 75 -6.23 -4.50 -7.07
CA ILE A 75 -7.66 -4.37 -7.29
C ILE A 75 -8.30 -5.74 -7.08
N LEU A 76 -9.04 -5.88 -5.99
CA LEU A 76 -9.78 -7.11 -5.71
C LEU A 76 -11.09 -7.08 -6.51
N SER A 77 -11.16 -7.88 -7.57
CA SER A 77 -12.38 -8.00 -8.38
C SER A 77 -13.44 -8.81 -7.65
N LYS A 78 -14.73 -8.49 -7.87
CA LYS A 78 -15.86 -9.18 -7.23
C LYS A 78 -15.94 -10.67 -7.58
N ASP A 79 -15.45 -11.03 -8.75
CA ASP A 79 -15.42 -12.41 -9.30
C ASP A 79 -14.16 -13.20 -8.90
N ASN A 80 -13.26 -12.59 -8.14
CA ASN A 80 -11.99 -13.16 -7.71
C ASN A 80 -11.03 -13.60 -8.85
N VAL A 81 -11.23 -13.14 -10.07
CA VAL A 81 -10.37 -13.50 -11.22
C VAL A 81 -8.91 -13.16 -10.95
N ASN A 82 -8.62 -11.94 -10.51
CA ASN A 82 -7.26 -11.52 -10.23
C ASN A 82 -6.61 -12.34 -9.10
N THR A 83 -7.38 -12.67 -8.05
CA THR A 83 -6.90 -13.52 -6.96
C THR A 83 -6.57 -14.92 -7.46
N GLN A 84 -7.42 -15.51 -8.31
CA GLN A 84 -7.16 -16.82 -8.89
C GLN A 84 -5.97 -16.81 -9.85
N THR A 85 -5.82 -15.76 -10.64
CA THR A 85 -4.66 -15.55 -11.51
C THR A 85 -3.36 -15.51 -10.71
N ASN A 86 -3.32 -14.77 -9.60
CA ASN A 86 -2.15 -14.74 -8.71
C ASN A 86 -1.82 -16.13 -8.15
N LYS A 87 -2.83 -16.88 -7.70
CA LYS A 87 -2.64 -18.27 -7.21
C LYS A 87 -2.06 -19.19 -8.27
N ASN A 88 -2.55 -19.11 -9.49
CA ASN A 88 -2.05 -19.93 -10.61
C ASN A 88 -0.58 -19.59 -10.93
N TYR A 89 -0.21 -18.31 -10.93
CA TYR A 89 1.18 -17.88 -11.11
C TYR A 89 2.10 -18.41 -10.01
N LYS A 90 1.70 -18.29 -8.75
CA LYS A 90 2.49 -18.84 -7.63
C LYS A 90 2.72 -20.34 -7.78
N LYS A 91 1.66 -21.08 -8.14
CA LYS A 91 1.76 -22.51 -8.39
C LYS A 91 2.77 -22.81 -9.49
N GLN A 92 2.70 -22.12 -10.64
CA GLN A 92 3.64 -22.28 -11.73
C GLN A 92 5.09 -21.94 -11.32
N ILE A 93 5.30 -20.91 -10.49
CA ILE A 93 6.64 -20.57 -10.00
C ILE A 93 7.20 -21.72 -9.15
N VAL A 94 6.41 -22.24 -8.20
CA VAL A 94 6.84 -23.35 -7.34
C VAL A 94 7.10 -24.62 -8.14
N GLU A 95 6.28 -24.93 -9.12
CA GLU A 95 6.41 -26.15 -9.95
C GLU A 95 7.60 -26.11 -10.93
N ASN A 96 8.08 -24.91 -11.30
CA ASN A 96 9.16 -24.75 -12.26
C ASN A 96 10.52 -24.37 -11.67
N LEU A 97 10.61 -24.26 -10.34
CA LEU A 97 11.86 -23.94 -9.64
C LEU A 97 12.24 -25.10 -8.72
N ASP A 98 13.48 -25.60 -8.87
CA ASP A 98 14.05 -26.61 -7.98
C ASP A 98 14.52 -26.05 -6.60
N LEU A 99 13.95 -24.95 -6.21
CA LEU A 99 14.25 -24.26 -4.95
C LEU A 99 12.96 -23.95 -4.18
N PRO A 100 12.97 -23.99 -2.86
CA PRO A 100 11.81 -23.59 -2.07
C PRO A 100 11.54 -22.10 -2.26
N VAL A 101 10.30 -21.75 -2.59
CA VAL A 101 9.84 -20.38 -2.84
C VAL A 101 8.74 -20.05 -1.85
N TYR A 102 8.92 -18.93 -1.15
CA TYR A 102 7.97 -18.43 -0.17
C TYR A 102 7.44 -17.06 -0.59
N PHE A 103 6.14 -16.85 -0.41
CA PHE A 103 5.47 -15.61 -0.76
C PHE A 103 4.90 -14.94 0.48
N CYS A 104 5.30 -13.70 0.76
CA CYS A 104 4.72 -12.93 1.85
C CYS A 104 4.53 -11.46 1.48
N GLY A 105 3.64 -10.79 2.21
CA GLY A 105 3.33 -9.39 2.04
C GLY A 105 2.22 -9.11 1.03
N ARG A 106 1.80 -7.87 1.03
CA ARG A 106 0.61 -7.37 0.33
C ARG A 106 0.66 -7.61 -1.19
N LEU A 107 1.80 -7.31 -1.82
CA LEU A 107 1.92 -7.40 -3.28
C LEU A 107 2.09 -8.85 -3.73
N ALA A 108 2.99 -9.60 -3.10
CA ALA A 108 3.24 -11.00 -3.46
C ALA A 108 1.99 -11.88 -3.28
N ASN A 109 1.19 -11.63 -2.25
CA ASN A 109 -0.03 -12.37 -2.00
C ASN A 109 -1.27 -11.80 -2.69
N TYR A 110 -1.13 -10.68 -3.41
CA TYR A 110 -2.24 -9.97 -4.06
C TYR A 110 -3.41 -9.76 -3.10
N GLN A 111 -3.11 -9.20 -1.91
CA GLN A 111 -4.07 -8.99 -0.83
C GLN A 111 -4.08 -7.53 -0.39
N TYR A 112 -5.25 -7.04 0.00
CA TYR A 112 -5.38 -5.73 0.63
C TYR A 112 -5.31 -5.90 2.14
N ILE A 113 -4.10 -5.80 2.69
CA ILE A 113 -3.80 -5.99 4.11
C ILE A 113 -3.10 -4.77 4.70
N ASN A 114 -3.23 -4.58 6.00
CA ASN A 114 -2.53 -3.54 6.75
C ASN A 114 -1.11 -3.97 7.16
N GLN A 115 -0.35 -3.05 7.74
CA GLN A 115 1.05 -3.30 8.12
C GLN A 115 1.22 -4.42 9.15
N ASP A 116 0.32 -4.47 10.14
CA ASP A 116 0.32 -5.50 11.18
C ASP A 116 0.13 -6.90 10.58
N GLU A 117 -0.81 -7.06 9.65
CA GLU A 117 -1.03 -8.32 8.93
C GLU A 117 0.18 -8.68 8.05
N ALA A 118 0.80 -7.71 7.39
CA ALA A 118 2.00 -7.94 6.58
C ALA A 118 3.18 -8.39 7.44
N ILE A 119 3.37 -7.80 8.63
CA ILE A 119 4.37 -8.21 9.61
C ILE A 119 4.10 -9.64 10.10
N LEU A 120 2.85 -9.96 10.43
CA LEU A 120 2.47 -11.30 10.85
C LEU A 120 2.73 -12.35 9.76
N GLN A 121 2.44 -12.03 8.49
CA GLN A 121 2.79 -12.90 7.37
C GLN A 121 4.31 -13.14 7.29
N GLY A 122 5.13 -12.11 7.47
CA GLY A 122 6.59 -12.23 7.49
C GLY A 122 7.07 -13.17 8.58
N PHE A 123 6.55 -13.06 9.82
CA PHE A 123 6.87 -13.98 10.91
C PHE A 123 6.47 -15.42 10.63
N ASN A 124 5.29 -15.64 10.05
CA ASN A 124 4.83 -16.98 9.73
C ASN A 124 5.68 -17.61 8.62
N THR A 125 5.99 -16.86 7.57
CA THR A 125 6.88 -17.31 6.49
C THR A 125 8.27 -17.66 7.01
N ALA A 126 8.85 -16.85 7.90
CA ALA A 126 10.15 -17.14 8.52
C ALA A 126 10.11 -18.43 9.33
N LYS A 127 9.02 -18.72 10.05
CA LYS A 127 8.84 -19.99 10.77
C LYS A 127 8.75 -21.20 9.83
N GLU A 128 8.13 -21.07 8.69
CA GLU A 128 8.07 -22.11 7.66
C GLU A 128 9.46 -22.40 7.11
N ILE A 129 10.20 -21.37 6.70
CA ILE A 129 11.59 -21.50 6.22
C ILE A 129 12.47 -22.22 7.25
N LEU A 130 12.35 -21.86 8.53
CA LEU A 130 13.13 -22.49 9.60
C LEU A 130 12.75 -23.95 9.87
N LYS A 131 11.54 -24.37 9.56
CA LYS A 131 11.13 -25.79 9.64
C LYS A 131 11.71 -26.58 8.47
N ASP A 132 11.57 -26.05 7.25
CA ASP A 132 12.02 -26.72 6.03
C ASP A 132 13.54 -26.88 5.98
N SER A 133 14.30 -25.91 6.53
CA SER A 133 15.76 -25.97 6.61
C SER A 133 16.31 -26.98 7.64
N LYS A 134 15.44 -27.58 8.50
CA LYS A 134 15.79 -28.61 9.48
C LYS A 134 15.41 -30.02 9.04
N SER A 135 14.73 -30.14 7.93
CA SER A 135 14.32 -31.40 7.30
C SER A 135 15.32 -31.83 6.25
#